data_b421be8201be8792a60f5175b6e71075
#
_entry.id   b421be8201be8792a60f5175b6e71075
#
_cell.length_a   1.000
_cell.length_b   1.000
_cell.length_c   1.000
_cell.angle_alpha   90.00
_cell.angle_beta   90.00
_cell.angle_gamma   90.00
#
_symmetry.space_group_name_H-M   'P 1'
#
loop_
_entity.id
_entity.type
_entity.pdbx_description
1 polymer ?
#
loop_
_entity_poly.entity_id
_entity_poly.type
_entity_poly.pdbx_seq_one_letter_code
_entity_poly.pdbx_strand_id
1 'polypeptide(L)'
;FHLLAKVPTNLTAFQKQVESIIQSYPNNPSLELKKLYLREFGSSNANIISQHLYIRYCKNNNPISYNLLNHFDIFEFPEKNVITAYSSIKEKSSILYTGDGSFNNHQLLSYFQSAMGSERMQQIYCLQVMHHGSRDNWFKGVAAVLSPSLSVFSADETRKDCKHPHDEVVRDFLPYNPILVNKQKMLHLEFI
;
A
#
# COMPACT_ATOMS: atom_id res chain seq x y z
N PHE A 1 -0.17 1.79 13.00
CA PHE A 1 -0.60 2.50 11.79
C PHE A 1 0.10 3.85 11.74
N HIS A 2 0.96 4.08 10.75
CA HIS A 2 1.53 5.40 10.49
C HIS A 2 0.95 5.94 9.19
N LEU A 3 0.22 7.02 9.28
CA LEU A 3 -0.29 7.75 8.14
C LEU A 3 0.82 8.70 7.68
N LEU A 4 1.40 8.42 6.53
CA LEU A 4 2.37 9.28 5.86
C LEU A 4 1.65 10.10 4.79
N ALA A 5 0.64 10.86 5.23
CA ALA A 5 -0.12 11.74 4.37
C ALA A 5 0.09 13.20 4.80
N LYS A 6 -0.22 14.13 3.92
CA LYS A 6 -0.32 15.53 4.29
C LYS A 6 -1.33 15.65 5.43
N VAL A 7 -0.89 16.08 6.60
CA VAL A 7 -1.75 16.21 7.77
C VAL A 7 -2.59 17.48 7.59
N PRO A 8 -3.91 17.44 7.85
CA PRO A 8 -4.75 18.63 7.86
C PRO A 8 -4.22 19.67 8.85
N THR A 9 -4.37 20.94 8.55
CA THR A 9 -3.95 22.05 9.42
C THR A 9 -4.60 21.96 10.80
N ASN A 10 -5.80 21.37 10.88
CA ASN A 10 -6.49 21.05 12.13
C ASN A 10 -7.03 19.61 12.08
N LEU A 11 -6.20 18.67 12.54
CA LEU A 11 -6.52 17.24 12.53
C LEU A 11 -7.82 16.91 13.30
N THR A 12 -8.03 17.54 14.44
CA THR A 12 -9.23 17.28 15.28
C THR A 12 -10.51 17.75 14.59
N ALA A 13 -10.49 18.91 13.94
CA ALA A 13 -11.64 19.40 13.17
C ALA A 13 -11.91 18.50 11.94
N PHE A 14 -10.86 18.04 11.27
CA PHE A 14 -10.98 17.11 10.14
C PHE A 14 -11.58 15.77 10.58
N GLN A 15 -11.10 15.18 11.68
CA GLN A 15 -11.65 13.94 12.23
C GLN A 15 -13.15 14.07 12.56
N LYS A 16 -13.58 15.15 13.21
CA LYS A 16 -15.00 15.39 13.49
C LYS A 16 -15.85 15.48 12.22
N GLN A 17 -15.32 16.08 11.15
CA GLN A 17 -16.02 16.14 9.86
C GLN A 17 -16.14 14.74 9.23
N VAL A 18 -15.08 13.92 9.29
CA VAL A 18 -15.12 12.52 8.82
C VAL A 18 -16.17 11.72 9.59
N GLU A 19 -16.18 11.79 10.91
CA GLU A 19 -17.15 11.11 11.76
C GLU A 19 -18.59 11.56 11.46
N SER A 20 -18.82 12.86 11.30
CA SER A 20 -20.12 13.41 10.92
C SER A 20 -20.60 12.89 9.56
N ILE A 21 -19.71 12.80 8.58
CA ILE A 21 -20.06 12.25 7.26
C ILE A 21 -20.44 10.77 7.38
N ILE A 22 -19.66 9.96 8.10
CA ILE A 22 -19.95 8.53 8.29
C ILE A 22 -21.32 8.34 8.98
N GLN A 23 -21.63 9.16 9.98
CA GLN A 23 -22.92 9.12 10.68
C GLN A 23 -24.10 9.55 9.80
N SER A 24 -23.91 10.58 8.96
CA SER A 24 -24.97 11.13 8.11
C SER A 24 -25.24 10.27 6.86
N TYR A 25 -24.27 9.52 6.40
CA TYR A 25 -24.33 8.70 5.19
C TYR A 25 -23.89 7.26 5.46
N PRO A 26 -24.56 6.50 6.34
CA PRO A 26 -24.08 5.19 6.81
C PRO A 26 -23.96 4.15 5.69
N ASN A 27 -24.77 4.26 4.64
CA ASN A 27 -24.78 3.28 3.55
C ASN A 27 -23.78 3.61 2.42
N ASN A 28 -23.38 4.85 2.25
CA ASN A 28 -22.41 5.26 1.23
C ASN A 28 -21.74 6.60 1.56
N PRO A 29 -20.79 6.64 2.51
CA PRO A 29 -20.08 7.86 2.86
C PRO A 29 -19.02 8.27 1.84
N SER A 30 -18.66 7.40 0.91
CA SER A 30 -17.45 7.56 0.06
C SER A 30 -17.46 8.82 -0.80
N LEU A 31 -18.60 9.20 -1.35
CA LEU A 31 -18.71 10.41 -2.18
C LEU A 31 -18.48 11.70 -1.35
N GLU A 32 -19.06 11.76 -0.17
CA GLU A 32 -18.92 12.94 0.71
C GLU A 32 -17.54 13.00 1.36
N LEU A 33 -16.97 11.85 1.71
CA LEU A 33 -15.57 11.77 2.14
C LEU A 33 -14.62 12.24 1.04
N LYS A 34 -14.86 11.84 -0.22
CA LYS A 34 -14.06 12.32 -1.35
C LYS A 34 -14.15 13.84 -1.51
N LYS A 35 -15.34 14.43 -1.37
CA LYS A 35 -15.51 15.90 -1.41
C LYS A 35 -14.77 16.59 -0.27
N LEU A 36 -14.84 16.04 0.95
CA LEU A 36 -14.10 16.55 2.10
C LEU A 36 -12.60 16.54 1.82
N TYR A 37 -12.05 15.42 1.33
CA TYR A 37 -10.64 15.28 0.98
C TYR A 37 -10.21 16.27 -0.10
N LEU A 38 -10.98 16.39 -1.18
CA LEU A 38 -10.67 17.34 -2.27
C LEU A 38 -10.68 18.80 -1.78
N ARG A 39 -11.56 19.14 -0.85
CA ARG A 39 -11.64 20.47 -0.25
C ARG A 39 -10.43 20.77 0.64
N GLU A 40 -10.02 19.80 1.47
CA GLU A 40 -8.93 19.97 2.44
C GLU A 40 -7.55 19.94 1.78
N PHE A 41 -7.36 19.10 0.79
CA PHE A 41 -6.05 18.80 0.21
C PHE A 41 -5.90 19.25 -1.25
N GLY A 42 -6.98 19.59 -1.93
CA GLY A 42 -7.00 20.00 -3.34
C GLY A 42 -6.98 18.82 -4.31
N SER A 43 -7.52 19.00 -5.50
CA SER A 43 -7.64 17.93 -6.52
C SER A 43 -6.28 17.45 -7.05
N SER A 44 -5.29 18.32 -7.15
CA SER A 44 -3.93 18.00 -7.60
C SER A 44 -3.16 17.09 -6.64
N ASN A 45 -3.63 16.95 -5.40
CA ASN A 45 -2.96 16.20 -4.35
C ASN A 45 -3.65 14.84 -4.05
N ALA A 46 -4.63 14.43 -4.85
CA ALA A 46 -5.38 13.19 -4.58
C ALA A 46 -4.46 11.95 -4.47
N ASN A 47 -3.42 11.86 -5.29
CA ASN A 47 -2.45 10.77 -5.23
C ASN A 47 -1.37 10.95 -4.14
N ILE A 48 -1.13 12.18 -3.68
CA ILE A 48 -0.19 12.47 -2.59
C ILE A 48 -0.79 12.07 -1.23
N ILE A 49 -2.12 12.04 -1.15
CA ILE A 49 -2.89 11.67 0.04
C ILE A 49 -3.07 10.15 0.12
N SER A 50 -2.69 9.43 -0.92
CA SER A 50 -2.73 7.98 -0.93
C SER A 50 -1.95 7.44 0.25
N GLN A 51 -2.64 6.72 1.13
CA GLN A 51 -2.09 6.29 2.41
C GLN A 51 -1.07 5.17 2.19
N HIS A 52 0.13 5.38 2.71
CA HIS A 52 1.08 4.29 2.84
C HIS A 52 0.74 3.53 4.14
N LEU A 53 0.25 2.32 3.99
CA LEU A 53 -0.05 1.45 5.11
C LEU A 53 1.11 0.49 5.35
N TYR A 54 1.72 0.60 6.51
CA TYR A 54 2.75 -0.31 6.98
C TYR A 54 2.17 -1.23 8.04
N ILE A 55 2.22 -2.54 7.78
CA ILE A 55 1.78 -3.59 8.70
C ILE A 55 3.00 -4.43 9.06
N ARG A 56 3.28 -4.57 10.35
CA ARG A 56 4.31 -5.46 10.86
C ARG A 56 3.66 -6.55 11.71
N TYR A 57 4.07 -7.79 11.50
CA TYR A 57 3.77 -8.86 12.42
C TYR A 57 4.53 -8.62 13.74
N CYS A 58 3.81 -8.50 14.84
CA CYS A 58 4.38 -8.44 16.18
C CYS A 58 4.00 -9.73 16.90
N LYS A 59 4.98 -10.56 17.21
CA LYS A 59 4.77 -11.71 18.08
C LYS A 59 4.62 -11.23 19.53
N ASN A 60 3.45 -10.69 19.87
CA ASN A 60 3.07 -10.50 21.26
C ASN A 60 2.52 -11.82 21.76
N ASN A 61 2.92 -12.23 22.98
CA ASN A 61 2.39 -13.42 23.65
C ASN A 61 0.88 -13.34 23.99
N ASN A 62 0.23 -12.21 23.68
CA ASN A 62 -1.21 -12.10 23.64
C ASN A 62 -1.68 -12.40 22.22
N PRO A 63 -2.52 -13.40 22.01
CA PRO A 63 -3.19 -13.59 20.74
C PRO A 63 -4.07 -12.37 20.52
N ILE A 64 -3.55 -11.37 19.80
CA ILE A 64 -4.42 -10.38 19.16
C ILE A 64 -5.27 -11.22 18.23
N SER A 65 -6.52 -11.35 18.63
CA SER A 65 -7.49 -12.27 18.10
C SER A 65 -7.41 -12.31 16.58
N TYR A 66 -7.26 -13.48 16.03
CA TYR A 66 -7.45 -13.86 14.63
C TYR A 66 -8.84 -13.45 14.06
N ASN A 67 -9.65 -12.76 14.84
CA ASN A 67 -10.98 -12.30 14.48
C ASN A 67 -11.01 -11.23 13.36
N LEU A 68 -9.88 -10.60 13.03
CA LEU A 68 -9.81 -9.70 11.87
C LEU A 68 -9.76 -10.47 10.54
N LEU A 69 -9.28 -11.71 10.55
CA LEU A 69 -9.26 -12.58 9.37
C LEU A 69 -10.61 -13.26 9.11
N ASN A 70 -11.46 -13.37 10.12
CA ASN A 70 -12.77 -14.00 9.99
C ASN A 70 -13.86 -13.09 9.38
N HIS A 71 -13.56 -11.82 9.12
CA HIS A 71 -14.46 -10.89 8.44
C HIS A 71 -14.05 -10.53 7.00
N PHE A 72 -12.96 -11.05 6.51
CA PHE A 72 -12.80 -11.14 5.07
C PHE A 72 -13.64 -12.36 4.65
N ASP A 73 -14.80 -12.11 4.10
CA ASP A 73 -15.47 -13.09 3.26
C ASP A 73 -14.39 -13.63 2.32
N ILE A 74 -13.99 -14.87 2.53
CA ILE A 74 -13.16 -15.59 1.58
C ILE A 74 -14.04 -15.68 0.36
N PHE A 75 -13.92 -14.70 -0.54
CA PHE A 75 -14.46 -14.86 -1.87
C PHE A 75 -13.77 -16.10 -2.43
N GLU A 76 -14.48 -17.21 -2.45
CA GLU A 76 -14.08 -18.37 -3.21
C GLU A 76 -13.98 -17.90 -4.67
N PHE A 77 -12.77 -17.63 -5.09
CA PHE A 77 -12.49 -17.36 -6.48
C PHE A 77 -12.19 -18.71 -7.14
N PRO A 78 -13.16 -19.29 -7.85
CA PRO A 78 -12.89 -20.52 -8.58
C PRO A 78 -11.79 -20.22 -9.61
N GLU A 79 -10.82 -21.11 -9.70
CA GLU A 79 -9.76 -21.13 -10.73
C GLU A 79 -8.67 -20.03 -10.65
N LYS A 80 -8.31 -19.51 -9.47
CA LYS A 80 -7.17 -18.60 -9.37
C LYS A 80 -5.87 -19.34 -9.15
N ASN A 81 -4.86 -18.93 -9.90
CA ASN A 81 -3.48 -19.30 -9.62
C ASN A 81 -3.03 -18.60 -8.34
N VAL A 82 -2.80 -19.37 -7.28
CA VAL A 82 -2.30 -18.86 -6.01
C VAL A 82 -0.79 -19.04 -5.96
N ILE A 83 -0.08 -17.94 -5.76
CA ILE A 83 1.35 -17.95 -5.44
C ILE A 83 1.46 -17.84 -3.92
N THR A 84 2.10 -18.82 -3.27
CA THR A 84 2.37 -18.76 -1.84
C THR A 84 3.81 -18.34 -1.61
N ALA A 85 4.01 -17.35 -0.75
CA ALA A 85 5.33 -16.91 -0.32
C ALA A 85 5.43 -16.96 1.21
N TYR A 86 6.57 -17.40 1.69
CA TYR A 86 6.86 -17.57 3.11
C TYR A 86 7.92 -16.57 3.56
N SER A 87 7.73 -16.00 4.73
CA SER A 87 8.75 -15.19 5.38
C SER A 87 9.04 -15.66 6.78
N SER A 88 10.31 -15.74 7.14
CA SER A 88 10.71 -15.91 8.53
C SER A 88 10.51 -14.61 9.31
N ILE A 89 9.78 -14.69 10.43
CA ILE A 89 9.55 -13.55 11.34
C ILE A 89 10.88 -12.98 11.87
N LYS A 90 11.93 -13.80 11.89
CA LYS A 90 13.26 -13.38 12.35
C LYS A 90 14.00 -12.46 11.38
N GLU A 91 13.64 -12.49 10.10
CA GLU A 91 14.30 -11.69 9.07
C GLU A 91 13.52 -10.41 8.78
N LYS A 92 12.52 -10.51 7.90
CA LYS A 92 11.67 -9.39 7.53
C LYS A 92 10.22 -9.80 7.68
N SER A 93 9.42 -8.99 8.39
CA SER A 93 8.07 -9.40 8.78
C SER A 93 7.01 -8.33 8.55
N SER A 94 7.23 -7.43 7.60
CA SER A 94 6.29 -6.36 7.35
C SER A 94 5.84 -6.26 5.91
N ILE A 95 4.65 -5.71 5.72
CA ILE A 95 4.08 -5.40 4.43
C ILE A 95 3.96 -3.88 4.33
N LEU A 96 4.42 -3.31 3.22
CA LEU A 96 4.23 -1.92 2.87
C LEU A 96 3.26 -1.81 1.69
N TYR A 97 2.08 -1.29 1.95
CA TYR A 97 1.11 -0.92 0.93
C TYR A 97 1.30 0.55 0.58
N THR A 98 1.52 0.84 -0.70
CA THR A 98 1.72 2.20 -1.18
C THR A 98 0.49 2.77 -1.91
N GLY A 99 -0.46 1.93 -2.27
CA GLY A 99 -1.65 2.34 -3.03
C GLY A 99 -1.28 3.13 -4.29
N ASP A 100 -1.99 4.22 -4.54
CA ASP A 100 -1.68 5.17 -5.61
C ASP A 100 -0.66 6.24 -5.21
N GLY A 101 0.10 5.98 -4.14
CA GLY A 101 1.16 6.85 -3.67
C GLY A 101 2.25 7.07 -4.71
N SER A 102 3.13 8.03 -4.45
CA SER A 102 4.18 8.40 -5.38
C SER A 102 5.52 8.54 -4.68
N PHE A 103 6.54 7.95 -5.29
CA PHE A 103 7.95 8.18 -5.00
C PHE A 103 8.66 8.66 -6.27
N ASN A 104 8.08 9.64 -6.97
CA ASN A 104 8.60 10.12 -8.25
C ASN A 104 9.77 11.11 -8.12
N ASN A 105 10.23 11.39 -6.90
CA ASN A 105 11.41 12.20 -6.65
C ASN A 105 12.08 11.83 -5.32
N HIS A 106 13.37 12.18 -5.22
CA HIS A 106 14.20 11.88 -4.05
C HIS A 106 13.69 12.52 -2.76
N GLN A 107 13.08 13.68 -2.83
CA GLN A 107 12.60 14.39 -1.64
C GLN A 107 11.44 13.65 -0.98
N LEU A 108 10.47 13.19 -1.76
CA LEU A 108 9.34 12.39 -1.24
C LEU A 108 9.83 11.10 -0.60
N LEU A 109 10.76 10.39 -1.26
CA LEU A 109 11.35 9.17 -0.73
C LEU A 109 12.13 9.43 0.56
N SER A 110 12.91 10.52 0.63
CA SER A 110 13.65 10.91 1.83
C SER A 110 12.72 11.24 3.01
N TYR A 111 11.63 11.95 2.77
CA TYR A 111 10.62 12.20 3.80
C TYR A 111 9.99 10.90 4.29
N PHE A 112 9.67 10.00 3.36
CA PHE A 112 9.14 8.68 3.72
C PHE A 112 10.13 7.90 4.58
N GLN A 113 11.41 7.80 4.17
CA GLN A 113 12.46 7.12 4.95
C GLN A 113 12.61 7.72 6.35
N SER A 114 12.61 9.05 6.46
CA SER A 114 12.70 9.76 7.74
C SER A 114 11.52 9.45 8.66
N ALA A 115 10.31 9.41 8.11
CA ALA A 115 9.10 9.11 8.86
C ALA A 115 9.00 7.63 9.28
N MET A 116 9.44 6.73 8.41
CA MET A 116 9.48 5.28 8.71
C MET A 116 10.55 4.93 9.74
N GLY A 117 11.71 5.57 9.63
CA GLY A 117 12.91 5.21 10.40
C GLY A 117 13.59 3.95 9.85
N SER A 118 14.89 3.82 10.15
CA SER A 118 15.74 2.76 9.61
C SER A 118 15.26 1.35 9.97
N GLU A 119 14.78 1.16 11.18
CA GLU A 119 14.30 -0.15 11.64
C GLU A 119 13.13 -0.67 10.78
N ARG A 120 12.10 0.17 10.56
CA ARG A 120 10.94 -0.25 9.75
C ARG A 120 11.29 -0.44 8.28
N MET A 121 12.18 0.42 7.75
CA MET A 121 12.68 0.28 6.39
C MET A 121 13.35 -1.08 6.16
N GLN A 122 14.18 -1.52 7.10
CA GLN A 122 14.88 -2.81 7.03
C GLN A 122 13.94 -4.02 7.14
N GLN A 123 12.76 -3.83 7.70
CA GLN A 123 11.77 -4.90 7.93
C GLN A 123 10.78 -5.10 6.78
N ILE A 124 10.88 -4.35 5.69
CA ILE A 124 9.97 -4.50 4.55
C ILE A 124 10.21 -5.84 3.87
N TYR A 125 9.33 -6.80 4.11
CA TYR A 125 9.31 -8.07 3.39
C TYR A 125 8.60 -7.92 2.06
N CYS A 126 7.34 -7.50 2.09
CA CYS A 126 6.52 -7.36 0.91
C CYS A 126 6.20 -5.88 0.65
N LEU A 127 6.43 -5.44 -0.56
CA LEU A 127 6.06 -4.11 -1.03
C LEU A 127 4.99 -4.22 -2.12
N GLN A 128 3.84 -3.62 -1.92
CA GLN A 128 2.95 -3.30 -3.04
C GLN A 128 3.55 -2.11 -3.79
N VAL A 129 3.93 -2.32 -5.05
CA VAL A 129 4.56 -1.27 -5.87
C VAL A 129 3.53 -0.18 -6.19
N MET A 130 3.95 1.07 -5.98
CA MET A 130 3.12 2.26 -6.10
C MET A 130 2.40 2.34 -7.46
N HIS A 131 1.14 2.76 -7.40
CA HIS A 131 0.29 3.06 -8.57
C HIS A 131 0.40 2.01 -9.69
N HIS A 132 0.26 0.73 -9.30
CA HIS A 132 0.30 -0.42 -10.22
C HIS A 132 1.59 -0.56 -11.03
N GLY A 133 2.68 0.11 -10.63
CA GLY A 133 3.93 0.19 -11.39
C GLY A 133 3.93 1.30 -12.46
N SER A 134 3.27 2.42 -12.16
CA SER A 134 3.30 3.60 -13.03
C SER A 134 4.67 4.29 -13.01
N ARG A 135 5.20 4.63 -14.19
CA ARG A 135 6.42 5.43 -14.33
C ARG A 135 6.32 6.83 -13.75
N ASP A 136 5.11 7.39 -13.72
CA ASP A 136 4.87 8.75 -13.22
C ASP A 136 4.95 8.83 -11.69
N ASN A 137 4.87 7.69 -11.02
CA ASN A 137 4.92 7.55 -9.56
C ASN A 137 6.26 6.99 -9.04
N TRP A 138 7.25 6.86 -9.91
CA TRP A 138 8.51 6.19 -9.63
C TRP A 138 9.69 7.00 -10.20
N PHE A 139 10.89 6.75 -9.70
CA PHE A 139 12.16 7.07 -10.34
C PHE A 139 13.17 5.92 -10.15
N LYS A 140 14.14 5.82 -11.03
CA LYS A 140 15.14 4.75 -11.02
C LYS A 140 15.92 4.72 -9.69
N GLY A 141 15.97 3.55 -9.05
CA GLY A 141 16.65 3.35 -7.77
C GLY A 141 15.74 3.33 -6.55
N VAL A 142 14.45 3.63 -6.69
CA VAL A 142 13.46 3.52 -5.59
C VAL A 142 13.46 2.10 -5.02
N ALA A 143 13.54 1.09 -5.89
CA ALA A 143 13.55 -0.31 -5.46
C ALA A 143 14.74 -0.62 -4.54
N ALA A 144 15.93 -0.11 -4.85
CA ALA A 144 17.12 -0.30 -4.03
C ALA A 144 17.02 0.37 -2.65
N VAL A 145 16.37 1.53 -2.60
CA VAL A 145 16.15 2.27 -1.33
C VAL A 145 15.14 1.55 -0.44
N LEU A 146 14.03 1.06 -1.01
CA LEU A 146 13.01 0.32 -0.26
C LEU A 146 13.45 -1.10 0.07
N SER A 147 14.29 -1.69 -0.77
CA SER A 147 14.91 -3.02 -0.60
C SER A 147 13.99 -4.10 -0.05
N PRO A 148 12.78 -4.32 -0.62
CA PRO A 148 11.88 -5.36 -0.15
C PRO A 148 12.44 -6.74 -0.51
N SER A 149 11.98 -7.79 0.19
CA SER A 149 12.26 -9.17 -0.25
C SER A 149 11.34 -9.60 -1.38
N LEU A 150 10.16 -9.00 -1.49
CA LEU A 150 9.14 -9.30 -2.47
C LEU A 150 8.47 -8.02 -2.95
N SER A 151 8.30 -7.86 -4.25
CA SER A 151 7.65 -6.71 -4.88
C SER A 151 6.39 -7.14 -5.60
N VAL A 152 5.25 -6.56 -5.27
CA VAL A 152 3.94 -6.94 -5.82
C VAL A 152 3.41 -5.84 -6.71
N PHE A 153 3.21 -6.15 -7.97
CA PHE A 153 2.53 -5.31 -8.94
C PHE A 153 1.05 -5.75 -9.02
N SER A 154 0.16 -4.93 -8.48
CA SER A 154 -1.29 -5.17 -8.58
C SER A 154 -1.81 -4.50 -9.85
N ALA A 155 -1.73 -5.17 -10.98
CA ALA A 155 -2.07 -4.59 -12.28
C ALA A 155 -2.84 -5.57 -13.15
N ASP A 156 -3.71 -5.05 -14.01
CA ASP A 156 -4.42 -5.81 -15.03
C ASP A 156 -3.80 -5.51 -16.39
N GLU A 157 -2.96 -6.43 -16.88
CA GLU A 157 -2.26 -6.31 -18.17
C GLU A 157 -3.20 -6.26 -19.37
N THR A 158 -4.46 -6.66 -19.20
CA THR A 158 -5.47 -6.63 -20.25
C THR A 158 -6.09 -5.25 -20.48
N ARG A 159 -5.85 -4.32 -19.56
CA ARG A 159 -6.32 -2.94 -19.69
C ARG A 159 -5.59 -2.21 -20.81
N LYS A 160 -6.37 -1.64 -21.73
CA LYS A 160 -5.85 -0.90 -22.89
C LYS A 160 -5.57 0.59 -22.60
N ASP A 161 -6.21 1.11 -21.58
CA ASP A 161 -6.14 2.53 -21.17
C ASP A 161 -4.94 2.85 -20.27
N CYS A 162 -4.46 1.87 -19.50
CA CYS A 162 -3.29 2.00 -18.65
C CYS A 162 -2.39 0.79 -18.89
N LYS A 163 -1.21 1.01 -19.44
CA LYS A 163 -0.20 -0.04 -19.68
C LYS A 163 0.67 -0.26 -18.44
N HIS A 164 0.04 -0.55 -17.30
CA HIS A 164 0.76 -0.88 -16.07
C HIS A 164 0.92 -2.40 -15.94
N PRO A 165 2.06 -2.85 -15.34
CA PRO A 165 3.23 -2.06 -14.96
C PRO A 165 4.07 -1.63 -16.16
N HIS A 166 4.77 -0.49 -16.07
CA HIS A 166 5.73 -0.08 -17.09
C HIS A 166 7.03 -0.85 -16.95
N ASP A 167 7.63 -1.23 -18.09
CA ASP A 167 8.83 -2.09 -18.16
C ASP A 167 10.01 -1.54 -17.36
N GLU A 168 10.24 -0.23 -17.39
CA GLU A 168 11.34 0.40 -16.65
C GLU A 168 11.16 0.28 -15.14
N VAL A 169 9.91 0.33 -14.66
CA VAL A 169 9.61 0.13 -13.23
C VAL A 169 9.85 -1.33 -12.86
N VAL A 170 9.35 -2.27 -13.66
CA VAL A 170 9.59 -3.70 -13.44
C VAL A 170 11.08 -4.02 -13.39
N ARG A 171 11.88 -3.44 -14.30
CA ARG A 171 13.33 -3.65 -14.32
C ARG A 171 14.05 -3.18 -13.07
N ASP A 172 13.61 -2.07 -12.46
CA ASP A 172 14.18 -1.59 -11.19
C ASP A 172 13.91 -2.56 -10.03
N PHE A 173 12.75 -3.23 -10.09
CA PHE A 173 12.34 -4.19 -9.07
C PHE A 173 12.79 -5.64 -9.35
N LEU A 174 13.45 -5.96 -10.48
CA LEU A 174 13.90 -7.33 -10.78
C LEU A 174 14.72 -7.99 -9.66
N PRO A 175 15.64 -7.29 -8.96
CA PRO A 175 16.39 -7.88 -7.85
C PRO A 175 15.55 -8.20 -6.62
N TYR A 176 14.29 -7.73 -6.59
CA TYR A 176 13.38 -7.79 -5.44
C TYR A 176 12.15 -8.67 -5.71
N ASN A 177 12.35 -9.75 -6.44
CA ASN A 177 11.37 -10.81 -6.72
C ASN A 177 9.98 -10.25 -7.13
N PRO A 178 9.86 -9.58 -8.28
CA PRO A 178 8.60 -8.98 -8.71
C PRO A 178 7.55 -10.05 -9.03
N ILE A 179 6.37 -9.89 -8.48
CA ILE A 179 5.19 -10.73 -8.74
C ILE A 179 4.05 -9.83 -9.25
N LEU A 180 3.47 -10.23 -10.36
CA LEU A 180 2.23 -9.62 -10.85
C LEU A 180 1.03 -10.35 -10.24
N VAL A 181 0.13 -9.59 -9.62
CA VAL A 181 -1.17 -10.06 -9.16
C VAL A 181 -2.30 -9.33 -9.90
N ASN A 182 -3.35 -10.06 -10.21
CA ASN A 182 -4.51 -9.55 -10.94
C ASN A 182 -5.76 -10.36 -10.59
N LYS A 183 -6.85 -10.22 -11.35
CA LYS A 183 -8.09 -10.96 -11.12
C LYS A 183 -7.95 -12.48 -11.17
N GLN A 184 -6.91 -13.00 -11.85
CA GLN A 184 -6.67 -14.42 -12.07
C GLN A 184 -5.51 -14.97 -11.24
N LYS A 185 -4.66 -14.09 -10.68
CA LYS A 185 -3.43 -14.41 -9.97
C LYS A 185 -3.44 -13.78 -8.58
N MET A 186 -3.38 -14.60 -7.56
CA MET A 186 -3.40 -14.19 -6.15
C MET A 186 -2.06 -14.46 -5.50
N LEU A 187 -1.65 -13.61 -4.58
CA LEU A 187 -0.51 -13.84 -3.69
C LEU A 187 -1.04 -14.15 -2.28
N HIS A 188 -0.62 -15.27 -1.74
CA HIS A 188 -0.79 -15.64 -0.34
C HIS A 188 0.54 -15.50 0.39
N LEU A 189 0.56 -14.73 1.48
CA LEU A 189 1.75 -14.52 2.31
C LEU A 189 1.59 -15.20 3.65
N GLU A 190 2.56 -16.03 4.01
CA GLU A 190 2.64 -16.66 5.33
C GLU A 190 3.90 -16.19 6.06
N PHE A 191 3.73 -15.78 7.32
CA PHE A 191 4.81 -15.45 8.24
C PHE A 191 4.96 -16.59 9.26
N ILE A 192 6.10 -17.29 9.22
CA ILE A 192 6.42 -18.46 10.00
C ILE A 192 7.62 -18.27 10.95
#